data_c113b92a6e500bff33501cc95324620f
#
_entry.id   c113b92a6e500bff33501cc95324620f
#
_cell.length_a   1.000
_cell.length_b   1.000
_cell.length_c   1.000
_cell.angle_alpha   90.00
_cell.angle_beta   90.00
_cell.angle_gamma   90.00
#
_symmetry.space_group_name_H-M   'P 1'
#
loop_
_entity.id
_entity.type
_entity.pdbx_description
1 polymer ?
#
loop_
_entity_poly.entity_id
_entity_poly.type
_entity_poly.pdbx_seq_one_letter_code
_entity_poly.pdbx_strand_id
1 'polypeptide(L)'
;VIYLKLPPKMHEEIKEDLKDHYPANGLIEFMFGENQEFRSDNLKFKPEVGKMLIFPSWLKHFVYPFKSEGERRSMSFNAHMHVPKPTREYKL
;
A
#
# COMPACT_ATOMS: atom_id res chain seq x y z
N VAL A 1 -4.20 -3.92 5.09
CA VAL A 1 -3.08 -4.88 5.19
C VAL A 1 -2.12 -4.45 6.28
N ILE A 2 -1.64 -5.38 7.04
CA ILE A 2 -0.62 -5.14 8.06
C ILE A 2 0.57 -6.06 7.81
N TYR A 3 1.78 -5.51 7.88
CA TYR A 3 3.00 -6.28 7.70
C TYR A 3 3.42 -6.92 9.03
N LEU A 4 3.58 -8.25 9.02
CA LEU A 4 3.93 -9.03 10.20
C LEU A 4 5.40 -9.42 10.22
N LYS A 5 5.98 -9.66 9.05
CA LYS A 5 7.37 -10.08 8.92
C LYS A 5 7.91 -9.63 7.59
N LEU A 6 9.15 -9.21 7.58
CA LEU A 6 9.87 -8.83 6.36
C LEU A 6 11.22 -9.55 6.31
N PRO A 7 11.76 -9.79 5.10
CA PRO A 7 13.12 -10.30 4.98
C PRO A 7 14.11 -9.38 5.67
N PRO A 8 15.15 -9.92 6.31
CA PRO A 8 16.10 -9.11 7.08
C PRO A 8 16.78 -8.01 6.28
N LYS A 9 16.98 -8.24 4.98
CA LYS A 9 17.67 -7.27 4.10
C LYS A 9 16.71 -6.48 3.22
N MET A 10 15.41 -6.50 3.51
CA MET A 10 14.42 -5.81 2.68
C MET A 10 14.71 -4.32 2.57
N HIS A 11 15.06 -3.68 3.68
CA HIS A 11 15.32 -2.24 3.65
C HIS A 11 16.56 -1.91 2.84
N GLU A 12 17.56 -2.77 2.88
CA GLU A 12 18.77 -2.60 2.05
C GLU A 12 18.44 -2.76 0.57
N GLU A 13 17.63 -3.74 0.24
CA GLU A 13 17.19 -3.96 -1.14
C GLU A 13 16.40 -2.75 -1.66
N ILE A 14 15.47 -2.24 -0.87
CA ILE A 14 14.69 -1.05 -1.26
C ILE A 14 15.62 0.15 -1.46
N LYS A 15 16.59 0.32 -0.57
CA LYS A 15 17.54 1.41 -0.66
C LYS A 15 18.39 1.34 -1.92
N GLU A 16 18.83 0.14 -2.30
CA GLU A 16 19.55 -0.07 -3.56
C GLU A 16 18.67 0.19 -4.77
N ASP A 17 17.43 -0.28 -4.72
CA ASP A 17 16.47 -0.11 -5.80
C ASP A 17 16.14 1.36 -6.05
N LEU A 18 16.25 2.20 -5.03
CA LEU A 18 16.01 3.64 -5.16
C LEU A 18 17.00 4.32 -6.11
N LYS A 19 18.09 3.66 -6.45
CA LYS A 19 19.04 4.15 -7.46
C LYS A 19 18.53 3.94 -8.87
N ASP A 20 17.53 3.08 -9.04
CA ASP A 20 16.90 2.84 -10.31
C ASP A 20 15.93 3.95 -10.69
N HIS A 21 15.62 4.00 -11.98
CA HIS A 21 14.71 5.00 -12.54
C HIS A 21 13.27 4.83 -12.02
N TYR A 22 12.86 3.59 -11.81
CA TYR A 22 11.52 3.25 -11.30
C TYR A 22 11.64 2.27 -10.15
N PRO A 23 12.02 2.75 -8.98
CA PRO A 23 12.16 1.85 -7.83
C PRO A 23 10.81 1.26 -7.42
N ALA A 24 10.78 -0.05 -7.25
CA ALA A 24 9.55 -0.75 -6.95
C ALA A 24 9.71 -1.98 -6.05
N ASN A 25 10.93 -2.56 -5.97
CA ASN A 25 11.12 -3.83 -5.27
C ASN A 25 10.56 -3.83 -3.87
N GLY A 26 9.65 -4.79 -3.60
CA GLY A 26 9.04 -4.96 -2.30
C GLY A 26 7.97 -3.94 -1.93
N LEU A 27 7.73 -2.94 -2.75
CA LEU A 27 6.77 -1.89 -2.46
C LEU A 27 5.35 -2.32 -2.79
N ILE A 28 4.39 -1.65 -2.19
CA ILE A 28 3.00 -1.71 -2.60
C ILE A 28 2.64 -0.40 -3.30
N GLU A 29 1.99 -0.51 -4.45
CA GLU A 29 1.60 0.64 -5.25
C GLU A 29 0.09 0.72 -5.35
N PHE A 30 -0.44 1.90 -5.10
CA PHE A 30 -1.86 2.19 -5.31
C PHE A 30 -2.01 3.03 -6.56
N MET A 31 -2.99 2.65 -7.39
CA MET A 31 -3.27 3.33 -8.64
C MET A 31 -4.65 3.95 -8.57
N PHE A 32 -4.73 5.24 -8.88
CA PHE A 32 -5.99 5.97 -8.84
C PHE A 32 -6.04 7.02 -9.95
N GLY A 33 -7.20 7.10 -10.58
CA GLY A 33 -7.42 8.05 -11.67
C GLY A 33 -6.66 7.70 -12.93
N GLU A 34 -6.58 8.66 -13.83
CA GLU A 34 -5.85 8.54 -15.08
C GLU A 34 -4.56 9.32 -15.02
N ASN A 35 -3.53 8.79 -15.68
CA ASN A 35 -2.27 9.49 -15.78
C ASN A 35 -2.43 10.72 -16.65
N GLN A 36 -2.19 11.88 -16.10
CA GLN A 36 -2.27 13.15 -16.79
C GLN A 36 -0.97 13.92 -16.61
N GLU A 37 -0.73 14.85 -17.52
CA GLU A 37 0.41 15.74 -17.43
C GLU A 37 0.38 16.51 -16.10
N PHE A 38 1.53 16.52 -15.39
CA PHE A 38 1.69 17.15 -14.08
C PHE A 38 0.84 16.54 -12.97
N ARG A 39 0.33 15.33 -13.17
CA ARG A 39 -0.48 14.64 -12.18
C ARG A 39 0.02 13.23 -11.96
N SER A 40 0.25 12.87 -10.71
CA SER A 40 0.57 11.50 -10.34
C SER A 40 -0.71 10.68 -10.21
N ASP A 41 -0.72 9.50 -10.82
CA ASP A 41 -1.83 8.56 -10.72
C ASP A 41 -1.52 7.37 -9.82
N ASN A 42 -0.39 7.39 -9.13
CA ASN A 42 0.01 6.30 -8.26
C ASN A 42 0.74 6.77 -7.02
N LEU A 43 0.69 5.94 -5.98
CA LEU A 43 1.46 6.11 -4.75
C LEU A 43 2.09 4.77 -4.39
N LYS A 44 3.35 4.81 -3.97
CA LYS A 44 4.09 3.63 -3.52
C LYS A 44 4.45 3.78 -2.05
N PHE A 45 4.32 2.69 -1.32
CA PHE A 45 4.67 2.66 0.10
C PHE A 45 5.64 1.53 0.39
N LYS A 46 6.60 1.81 1.27
CA LYS A 46 7.54 0.81 1.76
C LYS A 46 6.88 -0.06 2.82
N PRO A 47 7.13 -1.38 2.78
CA PRO A 47 6.68 -2.24 3.88
C PRO A 47 7.53 -1.99 5.13
N GLU A 48 6.88 -1.99 6.27
CA GLU A 48 7.53 -1.92 7.58
C GLU A 48 6.75 -2.80 8.53
N VAL A 49 7.45 -3.59 9.35
CA VAL A 49 6.79 -4.45 10.31
C VAL A 49 5.93 -3.61 11.27
N GLY A 50 4.69 -4.00 11.43
CA GLY A 50 3.73 -3.26 12.25
C GLY A 50 3.01 -2.15 11.53
N LYS A 51 3.43 -1.80 10.32
CA LYS A 51 2.74 -0.79 9.52
C LYS A 51 1.44 -1.35 8.98
N MET A 52 0.37 -0.60 9.12
CA MET A 52 -0.94 -0.95 8.60
C MET A 52 -1.34 0.06 7.53
N LEU A 53 -1.80 -0.47 6.39
CA LEU A 53 -2.35 0.33 5.32
C LEU A 53 -3.85 0.06 5.22
N ILE A 54 -4.63 1.12 5.28
CA ILE A 54 -6.08 1.05 5.19
C ILE A 54 -6.50 1.84 3.95
N PHE A 55 -7.26 1.18 3.09
CA PHE A 55 -7.66 1.79 1.82
C PHE A 55 -9.02 1.24 1.40
N PRO A 56 -9.76 1.97 0.56
CA PRO A 56 -11.03 1.48 0.04
C PRO A 56 -10.85 0.19 -0.76
N SER A 57 -11.78 -0.74 -0.64
CA SER A 57 -11.69 -2.02 -1.33
C SER A 57 -11.68 -1.90 -2.86
N TRP A 58 -12.21 -0.82 -3.41
CA TRP A 58 -12.22 -0.59 -4.86
C TRP A 58 -10.89 -0.04 -5.38
N LEU A 59 -9.98 0.37 -4.51
CA LEU A 59 -8.72 0.95 -4.94
C LEU A 59 -7.79 -0.13 -5.49
N LYS A 60 -7.36 0.05 -6.72
CA LYS A 60 -6.43 -0.89 -7.36
C LYS A 60 -5.06 -0.76 -6.74
N HIS A 61 -4.45 -1.92 -6.51
CA HIS A 61 -3.11 -1.96 -5.93
C HIS A 61 -2.32 -3.13 -6.50
N PHE A 62 -1.01 -3.00 -6.43
CA PHE A 62 -0.07 -4.01 -6.88
C PHE A 62 1.06 -4.14 -5.88
N VAL A 63 1.45 -5.37 -5.59
CA VAL A 63 2.56 -5.64 -4.66
C VAL A 63 3.72 -6.18 -5.46
N TYR A 64 4.83 -5.46 -5.44
CA TYR A 64 6.00 -5.83 -6.22
C TYR A 64 6.80 -6.93 -5.53
N PRO A 65 7.39 -7.84 -6.31
CA PRO A 65 8.27 -8.86 -5.77
C PRO A 65 9.57 -8.24 -5.25
N PHE A 66 10.27 -9.03 -4.45
CA PHE A 66 11.57 -8.64 -3.91
C PHE A 66 12.58 -9.78 -4.15
N LYS A 67 13.87 -9.45 -4.02
CA LYS A 67 14.95 -10.40 -4.29
C LYS A 67 15.62 -10.91 -3.01
N SER A 68 15.50 -10.20 -1.90
CA SER A 68 16.11 -10.60 -0.63
C SER A 68 15.62 -11.95 -0.16
N GLU A 69 16.50 -12.72 0.44
CA GLU A 69 16.15 -13.99 1.06
C GLU A 69 15.31 -13.74 2.31
N GLY A 70 14.31 -14.57 2.50
CA GLY A 70 13.43 -14.50 3.65
C GLY A 70 11.98 -14.44 3.25
N GLU A 71 11.14 -14.22 4.25
CA GLU A 71 9.70 -14.26 4.10
C GLU A 71 9.11 -12.88 4.35
N ARG A 72 8.27 -12.43 3.43
CA ARG A 72 7.37 -11.31 3.67
C ARG A 72 6.02 -11.89 4.05
N ARG A 73 5.59 -11.61 5.27
CA ARG A 73 4.30 -12.06 5.77
C ARG A 73 3.45 -10.85 6.07
N SER A 74 2.27 -10.83 5.49
CA SER A 74 1.30 -9.78 5.75
C SER A 74 -0.07 -10.42 6.01
N MET A 75 -0.92 -9.69 6.68
CA MET A 75 -2.30 -10.08 6.91
C MET A 75 -3.20 -9.06 6.23
N SER A 76 -4.08 -9.57 5.38
CA SER A 76 -5.09 -8.74 4.74
C SER A 76 -6.45 -9.05 5.35
N PHE A 77 -7.24 -8.02 5.53
CA PHE A 77 -8.60 -8.18 6.04
C PHE A 77 -9.48 -7.10 5.47
N ASN A 78 -10.76 -7.40 5.40
CA ASN A 78 -11.76 -6.42 5.01
C ASN A 78 -12.46 -5.94 6.27
N ALA A 79 -12.65 -4.63 6.35
CA ALA A 79 -13.38 -4.02 7.44
C ALA A 79 -14.54 -3.23 6.87
N HIS A 80 -15.68 -3.31 7.54
CA HIS A 80 -16.82 -2.50 7.20
C HIS A 80 -16.93 -1.37 8.21
N MET A 81 -16.93 -0.16 7.71
CA MET A 81 -17.16 0.98 8.58
C MET A 81 -18.65 1.08 8.88
N HIS A 82 -18.97 1.01 10.15
CA HIS A 82 -20.32 1.28 10.59
C HIS A 82 -20.44 2.78 10.84
N VAL A 83 -21.17 3.44 9.94
CA VAL A 83 -21.50 4.84 10.14
C VAL A 83 -22.89 4.86 10.74
N PRO A 84 -23.07 5.29 11.99
CA PRO A 84 -24.38 5.40 12.59
C PRO A 84 -25.26 6.29 11.72
N LYS A 85 -26.54 5.90 11.58
CA LYS A 85 -27.49 6.78 10.91
C LYS A 85 -27.43 8.14 11.58
N PRO A 86 -27.39 9.23 10.82
CA PRO A 86 -27.46 10.55 11.43
C PRO A 86 -28.76 10.63 12.23
N THR A 87 -28.64 11.09 13.47
CA THR A 87 -29.80 11.28 14.32
C THR A 87 -30.72 12.39 13.81
N ARG A 88 -30.21 13.13 12.85
CA ARG A 88 -30.88 14.24 12.25
C ARG A 88 -31.13 13.95 10.79
N GLU A 89 -32.40 13.96 10.42
CA GLU A 89 -32.74 13.86 9.02
C GLU A 89 -32.45 15.18 8.32
N TYR A 90 -31.87 15.07 7.13
CA TYR A 90 -31.69 16.23 6.30
C TYR A 90 -33.00 16.45 5.56
N LYS A 91 -33.74 17.42 6.02
CA LYS A 91 -34.94 17.85 5.31
C LYS A 91 -34.53 18.84 4.24
N LEU A 92 -34.76 18.44 3.06
CA LEU A 92 -34.51 19.30 1.92
C LEU A 92 -35.72 20.19 1.65
#